data_eab5c529a91090065666d68605c3af3e
#
_entry.id   eab5c529a91090065666d68605c3af3e
#
_cell.length_a   1.000
_cell.length_b   1.000
_cell.length_c   1.000
_cell.angle_alpha   90.00
_cell.angle_beta   90.00
_cell.angle_gamma   90.00
#
_symmetry.space_group_name_H-M   'P 1'
#
loop_
_entity.id
_entity.type
_entity.pdbx_description
1 polymer ?
#
loop_
_entity_poly.entity_id
_entity_poly.type
_entity_poly.pdbx_seq_one_letter_code
_entity_poly.pdbx_strand_id
1 'polypeptide(L)'
;MVQTRIVSKGLVGVVLPRGKSDVGGDEMRMVDLIGRKRDGLEHSPEEIGFIVQGIVDQTIPDYQLAAWCMAVYFQGMTPREARDLAVKMAASGDQLDLSPLPGIKIDKHSTGGVGDKTSLVVAPLVAAARIPVCKMSGRGLGHTGGTIDKLESIPGFRTELTLSDLFAQVKAVGIGLVGQTENLVPADKQLYALRDVTGTVASIPLIATSIMSKKLAGGADGFVLDVKVGNGAFLKTKEEAEKLGELMVAIGK
;
A
#
# COMPACT_ATOMS: atom_id res chain seq x y z
N MET A 1 22.58 28.53 46.57
CA MET A 1 22.32 27.11 46.97
C MET A 1 20.84 26.76 47.14
N VAL A 2 19.93 27.68 47.21
CA VAL A 2 18.51 27.44 47.48
C VAL A 2 17.69 27.15 46.22
N GLN A 3 18.08 27.68 45.09
CA GLN A 3 17.27 27.59 43.86
C GLN A 3 17.24 26.24 43.18
N THR A 4 18.31 25.47 43.24
CA THR A 4 18.38 24.17 42.57
C THR A 4 17.57 23.07 43.26
N ARG A 5 17.24 23.23 44.53
CA ARG A 5 16.45 22.26 45.29
C ARG A 5 14.95 22.37 45.08
N ILE A 6 14.47 23.52 44.72
CA ILE A 6 13.03 23.78 44.59
C ILE A 6 12.50 23.22 43.29
N VAL A 7 13.28 23.30 42.22
CA VAL A 7 12.88 22.83 40.88
C VAL A 7 12.80 21.29 40.83
N SER A 8 13.70 20.59 41.48
CA SER A 8 13.69 19.14 41.52
C SER A 8 12.53 18.54 42.33
N LYS A 9 12.08 19.26 43.35
CA LYS A 9 10.99 18.79 44.20
C LYS A 9 9.62 18.93 43.58
N GLY A 10 9.41 19.93 42.74
CA GLY A 10 8.12 20.18 42.13
C GLY A 10 7.78 19.20 40.99
N LEU A 11 8.78 18.72 40.27
CA LEU A 11 8.55 17.85 39.13
C LEU A 11 8.42 16.38 39.49
N VAL A 12 9.11 15.91 40.50
CA VAL A 12 9.11 14.50 40.86
C VAL A 12 7.82 14.05 41.58
N GLY A 13 7.13 15.02 42.20
CA GLY A 13 5.91 14.74 42.95
C GLY A 13 4.62 14.69 42.13
N VAL A 14 4.68 15.07 40.86
CA VAL A 14 3.47 15.23 40.02
C VAL A 14 3.18 14.04 39.13
N VAL A 15 4.13 13.18 38.90
CA VAL A 15 3.90 11.95 38.15
C VAL A 15 3.41 10.86 39.08
N LEU A 16 2.18 10.97 39.50
CA LEU A 16 1.46 9.81 40.02
C LEU A 16 1.18 8.87 38.85
N PRO A 17 1.54 7.61 38.93
CA PRO A 17 1.07 6.65 37.93
C PRO A 17 -0.46 6.69 37.97
N ARG A 18 -1.08 7.05 36.87
CA ARG A 18 -2.52 6.85 36.71
C ARG A 18 -2.77 5.39 36.93
N GLY A 19 -3.45 5.07 38.00
CA GLY A 19 -3.89 3.72 38.29
C GLY A 19 -4.61 3.18 37.06
N LYS A 20 -4.28 1.98 36.66
CA LYS A 20 -5.08 1.21 35.72
C LYS A 20 -6.47 1.12 36.34
N SER A 21 -7.42 1.85 35.80
CA SER A 21 -8.82 1.56 36.03
C SER A 21 -9.17 0.36 35.18
N ASP A 22 -9.10 -0.82 35.75
CA ASP A 22 -9.76 -2.03 35.25
C ASP A 22 -11.27 -1.78 35.29
N VAL A 23 -11.84 -1.20 34.27
CA VAL A 23 -13.30 -1.19 34.04
C VAL A 23 -13.58 -1.28 32.55
N GLY A 24 -14.07 -2.43 32.10
CA GLY A 24 -14.72 -2.62 30.83
C GLY A 24 -13.76 -2.64 29.64
N GLY A 25 -13.93 -3.54 28.69
CA GLY A 25 -13.10 -3.58 27.49
C GLY A 25 -13.00 -2.19 26.87
N ASP A 26 -11.81 -1.62 26.85
CA ASP A 26 -11.56 -0.31 26.26
C ASP A 26 -11.97 -0.36 24.80
N GLU A 27 -13.04 0.34 24.46
CA GLU A 27 -13.46 0.52 23.07
C GLU A 27 -12.30 1.15 22.30
N MET A 28 -11.83 0.47 21.26
CA MET A 28 -10.67 0.91 20.48
C MET A 28 -11.00 2.24 19.77
N ARG A 29 -10.23 3.29 20.07
CA ARG A 29 -10.45 4.63 19.49
C ARG A 29 -9.29 5.05 18.61
N MET A 30 -9.61 5.61 17.45
CA MET A 30 -8.58 6.03 16.50
C MET A 30 -7.60 7.06 17.07
N VAL A 31 -8.05 7.94 17.97
CA VAL A 31 -7.17 8.95 18.59
C VAL A 31 -6.07 8.30 19.44
N ASP A 32 -6.34 7.18 20.09
CA ASP A 32 -5.34 6.46 20.90
C ASP A 32 -4.32 5.76 19.97
N LEU A 33 -4.77 5.22 18.83
CA LEU A 33 -3.89 4.63 17.82
C LEU A 33 -2.98 5.68 17.17
N ILE A 34 -3.50 6.86 16.86
CA ILE A 34 -2.70 7.99 16.40
C ILE A 34 -1.61 8.34 17.44
N GLY A 35 -2.00 8.44 18.71
CA GLY A 35 -1.06 8.73 19.81
C GLY A 35 0.04 7.66 19.91
N ARG A 36 -0.34 6.39 19.88
CA ARG A 36 0.63 5.26 19.90
C ARG A 36 1.63 5.36 18.75
N LYS A 37 1.15 5.56 17.51
CA LYS A 37 2.03 5.67 16.35
C LYS A 37 2.91 6.91 16.42
N ARG A 38 2.37 8.06 16.81
CA ARG A 38 3.14 9.30 17.02
C ARG A 38 4.31 9.10 18.00
N ASP A 39 4.08 8.30 19.05
CA ASP A 39 5.07 8.05 20.10
C ASP A 39 6.03 6.88 19.73
N GLY A 40 5.97 6.39 18.49
CA GLY A 40 6.86 5.35 17.95
C GLY A 40 6.49 3.92 18.34
N LEU A 41 5.29 3.70 18.87
CA LEU A 41 4.83 2.36 19.23
C LEU A 41 4.24 1.62 18.03
N GLU A 42 4.41 0.31 18.01
CA GLU A 42 3.84 -0.56 17.00
C GLU A 42 2.34 -0.77 17.21
N HIS A 43 1.60 -0.88 16.11
CA HIS A 43 0.23 -1.35 16.13
C HIS A 43 0.15 -2.88 16.15
N SER A 44 -0.85 -3.40 16.87
CA SER A 44 -1.19 -4.82 16.78
C SER A 44 -1.94 -5.14 15.48
N PRO A 45 -2.05 -6.43 15.09
CA PRO A 45 -2.86 -6.83 13.94
C PRO A 45 -4.34 -6.44 14.08
N GLU A 46 -4.88 -6.42 15.31
CA GLU A 46 -6.25 -6.01 15.62
C GLU A 46 -6.42 -4.50 15.43
N GLU A 47 -5.46 -3.71 15.91
CA GLU A 47 -5.45 -2.24 15.72
C GLU A 47 -5.39 -1.87 14.24
N ILE A 48 -4.56 -2.55 13.46
CA ILE A 48 -4.51 -2.37 12.01
C ILE A 48 -5.83 -2.78 11.35
N GLY A 49 -6.44 -3.88 11.81
CA GLY A 49 -7.75 -4.32 11.35
C GLY A 49 -8.84 -3.28 11.60
N PHE A 50 -8.85 -2.68 12.79
CA PHE A 50 -9.76 -1.59 13.14
C PHE A 50 -9.59 -0.37 12.22
N ILE A 51 -8.34 0.03 11.94
CA ILE A 51 -8.06 1.16 11.05
C ILE A 51 -8.59 0.86 9.63
N VAL A 52 -8.26 -0.32 9.08
CA VAL A 52 -8.68 -0.69 7.71
C VAL A 52 -10.20 -0.79 7.61
N GLN A 53 -10.86 -1.42 8.60
CA GLN A 53 -12.32 -1.50 8.62
C GLN A 53 -12.96 -0.12 8.72
N GLY A 54 -12.42 0.74 9.59
CA GLY A 54 -12.92 2.11 9.74
C GLY A 54 -12.72 2.99 8.50
N ILE A 55 -11.72 2.69 7.67
CA ILE A 55 -11.58 3.32 6.35
C ILE A 55 -12.72 2.87 5.42
N VAL A 56 -12.94 1.55 5.32
CA VAL A 56 -13.96 0.99 4.42
C VAL A 56 -15.37 1.45 4.80
N ASP A 57 -15.69 1.40 6.08
CA ASP A 57 -17.00 1.77 6.62
C ASP A 57 -17.20 3.28 6.76
N GLN A 58 -16.16 4.08 6.50
CA GLN A 58 -16.14 5.52 6.68
C GLN A 58 -16.50 5.97 8.12
N THR A 59 -16.17 5.13 9.10
CA THR A 59 -16.41 5.43 10.53
C THR A 59 -15.25 6.21 11.15
N ILE A 60 -14.05 6.17 10.54
CA ILE A 60 -12.91 7.00 10.94
C ILE A 60 -12.87 8.23 10.02
N PRO A 61 -13.00 9.45 10.55
CA PRO A 61 -13.01 10.65 9.74
C PRO A 61 -11.63 10.96 9.14
N ASP A 62 -11.61 11.59 7.97
CA ASP A 62 -10.41 11.88 7.18
C ASP A 62 -9.32 12.61 7.97
N TYR A 63 -9.68 13.53 8.86
CA TYR A 63 -8.69 14.26 9.66
C TYR A 63 -7.93 13.35 10.64
N GLN A 64 -8.56 12.29 11.14
CA GLN A 64 -7.88 11.28 11.97
C GLN A 64 -6.98 10.38 11.14
N LEU A 65 -7.45 9.95 9.97
CA LEU A 65 -6.64 9.18 9.03
C LEU A 65 -5.43 9.99 8.54
N ALA A 66 -5.61 11.28 8.25
CA ALA A 66 -4.52 12.19 7.87
C ALA A 66 -3.48 12.31 8.99
N ALA A 67 -3.91 12.47 10.23
CA ALA A 67 -3.02 12.50 11.39
C ALA A 67 -2.25 11.19 11.57
N TRP A 68 -2.92 10.03 11.37
CA TRP A 68 -2.28 8.73 11.42
C TRP A 68 -1.26 8.54 10.28
N CYS A 69 -1.61 8.92 9.05
CA CYS A 69 -0.69 8.88 7.91
C CYS A 69 0.57 9.72 8.18
N MET A 70 0.41 10.89 8.80
CA MET A 70 1.54 11.74 9.15
C MET A 70 2.38 11.13 10.28
N ALA A 71 1.76 10.49 11.27
CA ALA A 71 2.48 9.75 12.29
C ALA A 71 3.29 8.59 11.68
N VAL A 72 2.70 7.82 10.76
CA VAL A 72 3.41 6.78 10.00
C VAL A 72 4.53 7.36 9.14
N TYR A 73 4.33 8.54 8.55
CA TYR A 73 5.35 9.21 7.73
C TYR A 73 6.63 9.46 8.54
N PHE A 74 6.50 9.94 9.78
CA PHE A 74 7.64 10.28 10.63
C PHE A 74 8.21 9.07 11.39
N GLN A 75 7.37 8.16 11.86
CA GLN A 75 7.80 7.04 12.70
C GLN A 75 8.08 5.75 11.92
N GLY A 76 7.56 5.66 10.70
CA GLY A 76 7.62 4.43 9.93
C GLY A 76 6.67 3.35 10.41
N MET A 77 6.86 2.16 9.85
CA MET A 77 6.21 0.90 10.25
C MET A 77 7.25 -0.22 10.27
N THR A 78 7.08 -1.17 11.16
CA THR A 78 7.84 -2.41 11.09
C THR A 78 7.39 -3.25 9.90
N PRO A 79 8.20 -4.19 9.42
CA PRO A 79 7.80 -5.11 8.34
C PRO A 79 6.51 -5.89 8.69
N ARG A 80 6.30 -6.25 9.96
CA ARG A 80 5.06 -6.89 10.43
C ARG A 80 3.86 -5.96 10.26
N GLU A 81 3.93 -4.73 10.76
CA GLU A 81 2.83 -3.75 10.62
C GLU A 81 2.49 -3.51 9.13
N ALA A 82 3.51 -3.33 8.30
CA ALA A 82 3.32 -3.10 6.87
C ALA A 82 2.68 -4.31 6.19
N ARG A 83 3.08 -5.52 6.55
CA ARG A 83 2.44 -6.76 6.06
C ARG A 83 0.98 -6.84 6.49
N ASP A 84 0.72 -6.65 7.78
CA ASP A 84 -0.64 -6.72 8.33
C ASP A 84 -1.56 -5.70 7.64
N LEU A 85 -1.07 -4.47 7.43
CA LEU A 85 -1.81 -3.43 6.72
C LEU A 85 -2.08 -3.83 5.26
N ALA A 86 -1.07 -4.31 4.54
CA ALA A 86 -1.22 -4.71 3.15
C ALA A 86 -2.22 -5.88 2.98
N VAL A 87 -2.13 -6.89 3.84
CA VAL A 87 -3.03 -8.05 3.82
C VAL A 87 -4.46 -7.65 4.17
N LYS A 88 -4.66 -6.82 5.20
CA LYS A 88 -5.99 -6.33 5.58
C LYS A 88 -6.60 -5.46 4.49
N MET A 89 -5.82 -4.58 3.88
CA MET A 89 -6.28 -3.79 2.73
C MET A 89 -6.62 -4.67 1.53
N ALA A 90 -5.79 -5.67 1.21
CA ALA A 90 -6.09 -6.63 0.13
C ALA A 90 -7.42 -7.35 0.36
N ALA A 91 -7.71 -7.72 1.61
CA ALA A 91 -8.94 -8.40 1.99
C ALA A 91 -10.17 -7.48 2.08
N SER A 92 -10.00 -6.17 1.92
CA SER A 92 -11.10 -5.20 2.06
C SER A 92 -12.04 -5.14 0.86
N GLY A 93 -11.71 -5.79 -0.25
CA GLY A 93 -12.51 -5.80 -1.46
C GLY A 93 -12.35 -7.08 -2.26
N ASP A 94 -12.57 -6.99 -3.56
CA ASP A 94 -12.48 -8.11 -4.47
C ASP A 94 -11.07 -8.70 -4.50
N GLN A 95 -10.99 -10.02 -4.52
CA GLN A 95 -9.76 -10.77 -4.77
C GLN A 95 -9.92 -11.60 -6.03
N LEU A 96 -8.92 -11.56 -6.90
CA LEU A 96 -8.95 -12.35 -8.13
C LEU A 96 -8.49 -13.78 -7.88
N ASP A 97 -9.30 -14.73 -8.31
CA ASP A 97 -8.89 -16.12 -8.40
C ASP A 97 -8.35 -16.40 -9.81
N LEU A 98 -7.05 -16.52 -9.94
CA LEU A 98 -6.37 -16.87 -11.20
C LEU A 98 -6.14 -18.38 -11.36
N SER A 99 -6.68 -19.23 -10.47
CA SER A 99 -6.53 -20.70 -10.55
C SER A 99 -7.03 -21.32 -11.86
N PRO A 100 -8.03 -20.75 -12.59
CA PRO A 100 -8.44 -21.27 -13.88
C PRO A 100 -7.40 -21.10 -15.00
N LEU A 101 -6.35 -20.33 -14.79
CA LEU A 101 -5.24 -20.15 -15.73
C LEU A 101 -4.14 -21.18 -15.47
N PRO A 102 -3.59 -21.83 -16.51
CA PRO A 102 -2.54 -22.82 -16.34
C PRO A 102 -1.19 -22.19 -15.99
N GLY A 103 -0.34 -22.94 -15.30
CA GLY A 103 1.04 -22.56 -14.99
C GLY A 103 1.14 -21.52 -13.86
N ILE A 104 2.35 -21.05 -13.62
CA ILE A 104 2.66 -20.01 -12.62
C ILE A 104 2.39 -18.64 -13.24
N LYS A 105 1.46 -17.88 -12.64
CA LYS A 105 1.09 -16.54 -13.09
C LYS A 105 2.00 -15.52 -12.44
N ILE A 106 2.69 -14.73 -13.26
CA ILE A 106 3.60 -13.68 -12.80
C ILE A 106 3.01 -12.31 -13.13
N ASP A 107 3.02 -11.43 -12.14
CA ASP A 107 2.76 -10.01 -12.35
C ASP A 107 4.06 -9.20 -12.18
N LYS A 108 4.19 -8.14 -12.94
CA LYS A 108 5.29 -7.17 -12.82
C LYS A 108 4.74 -5.83 -12.38
N HIS A 109 5.22 -5.34 -11.25
CA HIS A 109 4.92 -3.99 -10.80
C HIS A 109 6.07 -3.03 -11.13
N SER A 110 5.73 -1.82 -11.55
CA SER A 110 6.67 -0.71 -11.59
C SER A 110 6.21 0.40 -10.65
N THR A 111 7.14 0.97 -9.89
CA THR A 111 6.84 2.13 -9.03
C THR A 111 6.56 3.40 -9.84
N GLY A 112 6.74 3.34 -11.15
CA GLY A 112 6.44 4.43 -12.06
C GLY A 112 7.55 5.47 -12.18
N GLY A 113 7.34 6.39 -13.09
CA GLY A 113 8.28 7.47 -13.38
C GLY A 113 8.06 8.01 -14.79
N VAL A 114 8.69 9.14 -15.08
CA VAL A 114 8.64 9.74 -16.42
C VAL A 114 9.27 8.80 -17.45
N GLY A 115 8.53 8.51 -18.51
CA GLY A 115 9.00 7.65 -19.61
C GLY A 115 9.09 6.15 -19.28
N ASP A 116 8.52 5.68 -18.17
CA ASP A 116 8.46 4.25 -17.85
C ASP A 116 7.57 3.49 -18.84
N LYS A 117 8.21 2.72 -19.72
CA LYS A 117 7.59 1.88 -20.74
C LYS A 117 8.00 0.40 -20.63
N THR A 118 8.78 0.06 -19.63
CA THR A 118 9.38 -1.28 -19.45
C THR A 118 8.32 -2.38 -19.46
N SER A 119 7.18 -2.15 -18.81
CA SER A 119 6.09 -3.14 -18.75
C SER A 119 5.51 -3.48 -20.12
N LEU A 120 5.43 -2.52 -21.04
CA LEU A 120 4.90 -2.73 -22.38
C LEU A 120 5.80 -3.62 -23.27
N VAL A 121 7.08 -3.68 -22.95
CA VAL A 121 8.07 -4.51 -23.65
C VAL A 121 8.24 -5.86 -22.94
N VAL A 122 8.42 -5.85 -21.63
CA VAL A 122 8.73 -7.04 -20.85
C VAL A 122 7.55 -8.01 -20.78
N ALA A 123 6.32 -7.52 -20.59
CA ALA A 123 5.17 -8.40 -20.43
C ALA A 123 4.89 -9.27 -21.68
N PRO A 124 4.91 -8.75 -22.91
CA PRO A 124 4.81 -9.60 -24.12
C PRO A 124 5.98 -10.58 -24.28
N LEU A 125 7.21 -10.19 -23.92
CA LEU A 125 8.37 -11.10 -23.99
C LEU A 125 8.22 -12.28 -23.02
N VAL A 126 7.74 -12.03 -21.81
CA VAL A 126 7.48 -13.08 -20.80
C VAL A 126 6.37 -14.02 -21.28
N ALA A 127 5.30 -13.47 -21.85
CA ALA A 127 4.23 -14.26 -22.44
C ALA A 127 4.72 -15.13 -23.63
N ALA A 128 5.58 -14.58 -24.49
CA ALA A 128 6.22 -15.32 -25.58
C ALA A 128 7.10 -16.48 -25.06
N ALA A 129 7.66 -16.37 -23.88
CA ALA A 129 8.37 -17.43 -23.18
C ALA A 129 7.42 -18.46 -22.52
N ARG A 130 6.11 -18.39 -22.79
CA ARG A 130 5.06 -19.27 -22.26
C ARG A 130 4.84 -19.17 -20.74
N ILE A 131 5.15 -18.04 -20.17
CA ILE A 131 4.82 -17.72 -18.78
C ILE A 131 3.58 -16.80 -18.80
N PRO A 132 2.44 -17.24 -18.26
CA PRO A 132 1.23 -16.43 -18.25
C PRO A 132 1.42 -15.12 -17.48
N VAL A 133 1.11 -14.01 -18.11
CA VAL A 133 1.14 -12.67 -17.52
C VAL A 133 -0.29 -12.19 -17.34
N CYS A 134 -0.72 -12.07 -16.09
CA CYS A 134 -2.00 -11.48 -15.74
C CYS A 134 -1.74 -10.22 -14.89
N LYS A 135 -1.72 -9.08 -15.56
CA LYS A 135 -1.30 -7.82 -14.95
C LYS A 135 -2.47 -6.87 -14.75
N MET A 136 -2.69 -6.51 -13.48
CA MET A 136 -3.55 -5.38 -13.14
C MET A 136 -2.71 -4.13 -12.90
N SER A 137 -3.13 -3.02 -13.50
CA SER A 137 -2.44 -1.75 -13.41
C SER A 137 -3.40 -0.61 -13.09
N GLY A 138 -2.88 0.39 -12.38
CA GLY A 138 -3.57 1.65 -12.14
C GLY A 138 -3.24 2.72 -13.17
N ARG A 139 -3.94 3.83 -13.05
CA ARG A 139 -3.64 5.08 -13.75
C ARG A 139 -2.41 5.74 -13.14
N GLY A 140 -1.84 6.70 -13.85
CA GLY A 140 -0.73 7.51 -13.36
C GLY A 140 -1.15 8.49 -12.27
N LEU A 141 -0.15 8.99 -11.56
CA LEU A 141 -0.30 9.93 -10.48
C LEU A 141 0.68 11.08 -10.62
N GLY A 142 0.25 12.24 -10.17
CA GLY A 142 1.05 13.45 -10.20
C GLY A 142 1.54 13.75 -11.62
N HIS A 143 2.86 13.83 -11.79
CA HIS A 143 3.52 14.18 -13.06
C HIS A 143 3.83 12.95 -13.94
N THR A 144 3.35 11.75 -13.59
CA THR A 144 3.65 10.51 -14.33
C THR A 144 2.41 9.94 -15.00
N GLY A 145 2.59 9.25 -16.14
CA GLY A 145 1.54 8.46 -16.77
C GLY A 145 1.58 7.01 -16.27
N GLY A 146 0.42 6.43 -15.94
CA GLY A 146 0.29 5.03 -15.57
C GLY A 146 0.37 4.09 -16.77
N THR A 147 0.45 2.79 -16.50
CA THR A 147 0.44 1.78 -17.57
C THR A 147 -0.89 1.80 -18.33
N ILE A 148 -2.00 1.99 -17.66
CA ILE A 148 -3.33 2.06 -18.27
C ILE A 148 -3.42 3.27 -19.20
N ASP A 149 -2.98 4.44 -18.77
CA ASP A 149 -3.00 5.66 -19.58
C ASP A 149 -2.20 5.48 -20.88
N LYS A 150 -1.07 4.79 -20.82
CA LYS A 150 -0.24 4.48 -22.00
C LYS A 150 -0.92 3.50 -22.95
N LEU A 151 -1.60 2.48 -22.43
CA LEU A 151 -2.32 1.51 -23.24
C LEU A 151 -3.53 2.15 -23.92
N GLU A 152 -4.26 3.00 -23.24
CA GLU A 152 -5.42 3.73 -23.79
C GLU A 152 -5.01 4.74 -24.86
N SER A 153 -3.73 5.17 -24.92
CA SER A 153 -3.22 5.98 -26.02
C SER A 153 -3.11 5.21 -27.35
N ILE A 154 -3.22 3.89 -27.33
CA ILE A 154 -3.23 3.04 -28.52
C ILE A 154 -4.68 2.94 -29.03
N PRO A 155 -4.99 3.40 -30.23
CA PRO A 155 -6.35 3.37 -30.75
C PRO A 155 -6.97 1.98 -30.71
N GLY A 156 -8.14 1.85 -30.09
CA GLY A 156 -8.87 0.60 -29.97
C GLY A 156 -8.41 -0.37 -28.87
N PHE A 157 -7.36 -0.02 -28.10
CA PHE A 157 -6.95 -0.83 -26.95
C PHE A 157 -7.97 -0.69 -25.80
N ARG A 158 -8.46 -1.84 -25.30
CA ARG A 158 -9.40 -1.88 -24.18
C ARG A 158 -8.67 -2.30 -22.91
N THR A 159 -8.79 -1.49 -21.86
CA THR A 159 -8.21 -1.75 -20.54
C THR A 159 -9.24 -2.27 -19.54
N GLU A 160 -10.52 -2.16 -19.87
CA GLU A 160 -11.63 -2.69 -19.10
C GLU A 160 -12.09 -4.00 -19.74
N LEU A 161 -11.82 -5.11 -19.08
CA LEU A 161 -12.22 -6.45 -19.47
C LEU A 161 -12.98 -7.13 -18.34
N THR A 162 -13.95 -7.97 -18.68
CA THR A 162 -14.51 -8.90 -17.71
C THR A 162 -13.47 -9.97 -17.34
N LEU A 163 -13.60 -10.62 -16.19
CA LEU A 163 -12.71 -11.72 -15.82
C LEU A 163 -12.73 -12.86 -16.86
N SER A 164 -13.90 -13.14 -17.45
CA SER A 164 -14.03 -14.12 -18.52
C SER A 164 -13.21 -13.74 -19.74
N ASP A 165 -13.29 -12.50 -20.19
CA ASP A 165 -12.53 -11.98 -21.33
C ASP A 165 -11.02 -11.99 -21.04
N LEU A 166 -10.63 -11.56 -19.84
CA LEU A 166 -9.24 -11.60 -19.39
C LEU A 166 -8.69 -13.03 -19.45
N PHE A 167 -9.42 -14.01 -18.92
CA PHE A 167 -8.98 -15.40 -18.95
C PHE A 167 -8.93 -15.98 -20.36
N ALA A 168 -9.91 -15.64 -21.20
CA ALA A 168 -9.89 -16.05 -22.60
C ALA A 168 -8.67 -15.48 -23.33
N GLN A 169 -8.35 -14.22 -23.12
CA GLN A 169 -7.18 -13.56 -23.69
C GLN A 169 -5.87 -14.18 -23.19
N VAL A 170 -5.71 -14.38 -21.86
CA VAL A 170 -4.49 -14.99 -21.32
C VAL A 170 -4.31 -16.41 -21.84
N LYS A 171 -5.38 -17.19 -21.96
CA LYS A 171 -5.31 -18.55 -22.57
C LYS A 171 -4.92 -18.52 -24.04
N ALA A 172 -5.39 -17.51 -24.79
CA ALA A 172 -5.13 -17.42 -26.24
C ALA A 172 -3.72 -16.90 -26.55
N VAL A 173 -3.25 -15.86 -25.84
CA VAL A 173 -2.02 -15.13 -26.18
C VAL A 173 -1.00 -15.04 -25.04
N GLY A 174 -1.29 -15.63 -23.90
CA GLY A 174 -0.37 -15.68 -22.75
C GLY A 174 -0.31 -14.40 -21.92
N ILE A 175 -1.05 -13.34 -22.30
CA ILE A 175 -0.98 -12.04 -21.61
C ILE A 175 -2.35 -11.37 -21.53
N GLY A 176 -2.66 -10.82 -20.36
CA GLY A 176 -3.77 -9.91 -20.13
C GLY A 176 -3.31 -8.72 -19.31
N LEU A 177 -3.60 -7.51 -19.82
CA LEU A 177 -3.30 -6.24 -19.16
C LEU A 177 -4.61 -5.49 -18.96
N VAL A 178 -5.03 -5.29 -17.71
CA VAL A 178 -6.32 -4.69 -17.38
C VAL A 178 -6.17 -3.59 -16.33
N GLY A 179 -7.13 -2.68 -16.30
CA GLY A 179 -7.32 -1.71 -15.24
C GLY A 179 -7.77 -2.38 -13.94
N GLN A 180 -7.58 -1.68 -12.84
CA GLN A 180 -8.11 -2.08 -11.54
C GLN A 180 -9.62 -1.83 -11.52
N THR A 181 -10.39 -2.77 -10.94
CA THR A 181 -11.81 -2.56 -10.68
C THR A 181 -12.01 -1.55 -9.56
N GLU A 182 -13.20 -0.95 -9.49
CA GLU A 182 -13.51 0.00 -8.41
C GLU A 182 -13.49 -0.64 -7.02
N ASN A 183 -13.81 -1.92 -6.94
CA ASN A 183 -13.88 -2.69 -5.70
C ASN A 183 -12.56 -3.39 -5.34
N LEU A 184 -11.52 -3.24 -6.16
CA LEU A 184 -10.22 -3.79 -5.82
C LEU A 184 -9.56 -2.92 -4.76
N VAL A 185 -9.37 -3.46 -3.56
CA VAL A 185 -8.71 -2.80 -2.43
C VAL A 185 -9.29 -1.41 -2.12
N PRO A 186 -10.58 -1.29 -1.79
CA PRO A 186 -11.24 0.00 -1.56
C PRO A 186 -10.61 0.79 -0.42
N ALA A 187 -10.08 0.12 0.61
CA ALA A 187 -9.36 0.78 1.69
C ALA A 187 -8.13 1.55 1.20
N ASP A 188 -7.37 0.98 0.26
CA ASP A 188 -6.21 1.68 -0.32
C ASP A 188 -6.65 2.85 -1.21
N LYS A 189 -7.72 2.69 -1.98
CA LYS A 189 -8.26 3.76 -2.83
C LYS A 189 -8.56 5.02 -2.01
N GLN A 190 -9.25 4.86 -0.87
CA GLN A 190 -9.60 5.97 0.02
C GLN A 190 -8.36 6.54 0.71
N LEU A 191 -7.52 5.68 1.27
CA LEU A 191 -6.31 6.10 1.96
C LEU A 191 -5.34 6.82 1.01
N TYR A 192 -5.23 6.34 -0.23
CA TYR A 192 -4.37 6.95 -1.24
C TYR A 192 -4.86 8.34 -1.64
N ALA A 193 -6.17 8.51 -1.88
CA ALA A 193 -6.76 9.81 -2.19
C ALA A 193 -6.49 10.84 -1.07
N LEU A 194 -6.60 10.40 0.18
CA LEU A 194 -6.29 11.24 1.33
C LEU A 194 -4.80 11.60 1.39
N ARG A 195 -3.91 10.67 1.13
CA ARG A 195 -2.46 10.89 1.13
C ARG A 195 -2.02 11.91 0.07
N ASP A 196 -2.69 11.93 -1.07
CA ASP A 196 -2.40 12.85 -2.17
C ASP A 196 -2.56 14.32 -1.76
N VAL A 197 -3.52 14.61 -0.90
CA VAL A 197 -3.84 15.97 -0.43
C VAL A 197 -3.28 16.31 0.96
N THR A 198 -2.62 15.37 1.64
CA THR A 198 -2.08 15.56 3.00
C THR A 198 -0.55 15.54 3.08
N GLY A 199 0.15 15.49 1.94
CA GLY A 199 1.61 15.50 1.89
C GLY A 199 2.27 14.21 2.40
N THR A 200 1.54 13.08 2.43
CA THR A 200 2.04 11.82 2.97
C THR A 200 2.32 10.74 1.91
N VAL A 201 2.25 11.09 0.61
CA VAL A 201 2.52 10.17 -0.49
C VAL A 201 3.91 9.56 -0.42
N ALA A 202 4.93 10.32 -0.01
CA ALA A 202 6.33 9.87 0.02
C ALA A 202 6.68 8.93 1.18
N SER A 203 5.71 8.55 2.04
CA SER A 203 5.94 7.57 3.10
C SER A 203 6.25 6.18 2.54
N ILE A 204 7.47 5.69 2.73
CA ILE A 204 7.91 4.38 2.22
C ILE A 204 6.99 3.23 2.68
N PRO A 205 6.60 3.11 3.97
CA PRO A 205 5.67 2.06 4.40
C PRO A 205 4.32 2.14 3.69
N LEU A 206 3.75 3.34 3.56
CA LEU A 206 2.46 3.52 2.92
C LEU A 206 2.52 3.32 1.39
N ILE A 207 3.67 3.58 0.75
CA ILE A 207 3.90 3.21 -0.65
C ILE A 207 3.94 1.69 -0.78
N ALA A 208 4.72 1.00 0.06
CA ALA A 208 4.87 -0.44 0.02
C ALA A 208 3.52 -1.15 0.23
N THR A 209 2.75 -0.75 1.23
CA THR A 209 1.46 -1.36 1.55
C THR A 209 0.41 -1.11 0.47
N SER A 210 0.37 0.10 -0.11
CA SER A 210 -0.50 0.44 -1.24
C SER A 210 -0.19 -0.41 -2.48
N ILE A 211 1.07 -0.62 -2.81
CA ILE A 211 1.48 -1.46 -3.93
C ILE A 211 1.12 -2.92 -3.66
N MET A 212 1.57 -3.45 -2.52
CA MET A 212 1.47 -4.86 -2.22
C MET A 212 0.03 -5.31 -1.96
N SER A 213 -0.82 -4.50 -1.36
CA SER A 213 -2.24 -4.84 -1.19
C SER A 213 -2.93 -5.12 -2.53
N LYS A 214 -2.67 -4.30 -3.55
CA LYS A 214 -3.21 -4.51 -4.90
C LYS A 214 -2.62 -5.74 -5.58
N LYS A 215 -1.35 -6.05 -5.32
CA LYS A 215 -0.69 -7.23 -5.87
C LYS A 215 -1.23 -8.51 -5.24
N LEU A 216 -1.42 -8.53 -3.93
CA LEU A 216 -2.03 -9.64 -3.21
C LEU A 216 -3.47 -9.87 -3.68
N ALA A 217 -4.28 -8.82 -3.79
CA ALA A 217 -5.65 -8.92 -4.29
C ALA A 217 -5.73 -9.36 -5.77
N GLY A 218 -4.70 -9.10 -6.56
CA GLY A 218 -4.60 -9.49 -7.98
C GLY A 218 -4.37 -10.99 -8.22
N GLY A 219 -4.08 -11.79 -7.20
CA GLY A 219 -4.07 -13.26 -7.24
C GLY A 219 -2.92 -13.90 -8.03
N ALA A 220 -1.87 -13.17 -8.41
CA ALA A 220 -0.71 -13.74 -9.07
C ALA A 220 0.14 -14.59 -8.11
N ASP A 221 0.76 -15.66 -8.61
CA ASP A 221 1.61 -16.56 -7.81
C ASP A 221 2.97 -15.94 -7.46
N GLY A 222 3.40 -14.95 -8.24
CA GLY A 222 4.66 -14.26 -7.98
C GLY A 222 4.71 -12.85 -8.58
N PHE A 223 5.58 -12.01 -8.02
CA PHE A 223 5.72 -10.61 -8.41
C PHE A 223 7.16 -10.25 -8.73
N VAL A 224 7.35 -9.52 -9.83
CA VAL A 224 8.61 -8.84 -10.13
C VAL A 224 8.44 -7.36 -9.80
N LEU A 225 9.22 -6.87 -8.84
CA LEU A 225 9.14 -5.51 -8.35
C LEU A 225 10.23 -4.66 -9.04
N ASP A 226 9.80 -3.79 -9.95
CA ASP A 226 10.67 -2.87 -10.69
C ASP A 226 10.64 -1.52 -9.97
N VAL A 227 11.60 -1.29 -9.07
CA VAL A 227 11.69 -0.08 -8.26
C VAL A 227 12.48 0.98 -9.00
N LYS A 228 11.80 2.01 -9.47
CA LYS A 228 12.40 3.13 -10.20
C LYS A 228 13.06 4.13 -9.26
N VAL A 229 14.22 4.62 -9.65
CA VAL A 229 15.00 5.61 -8.90
C VAL A 229 15.59 6.66 -9.82
N GLY A 230 15.75 7.87 -9.34
CA GLY A 230 16.39 8.98 -10.06
C GLY A 230 15.44 10.10 -10.43
N ASN A 231 15.89 10.99 -11.32
CA ASN A 231 15.21 12.27 -11.59
C ASN A 231 13.76 12.14 -12.08
N GLY A 232 13.48 11.12 -12.88
CA GLY A 232 12.12 10.84 -13.39
C GLY A 232 11.25 10.02 -12.46
N ALA A 233 11.77 9.46 -11.37
CA ALA A 233 11.08 8.62 -10.42
C ALA A 233 10.61 9.41 -9.19
N PHE A 234 9.72 8.79 -8.38
CA PHE A 234 9.34 9.34 -7.08
C PHE A 234 10.52 9.25 -6.08
N LEU A 235 11.21 8.11 -6.04
CA LEU A 235 12.39 7.92 -5.21
C LEU A 235 13.62 8.54 -5.88
N LYS A 236 14.37 9.31 -5.11
CA LYS A 236 15.50 10.08 -5.64
C LYS A 236 16.84 9.39 -5.42
N THR A 237 16.94 8.57 -4.38
CA THR A 237 18.18 7.89 -4.00
C THR A 237 18.03 6.37 -4.11
N LYS A 238 19.16 5.70 -4.28
CA LYS A 238 19.25 4.24 -4.32
C LYS A 238 18.85 3.63 -2.97
N GLU A 239 19.23 4.26 -1.89
CA GLU A 239 18.96 3.83 -0.52
C GLU A 239 17.43 3.82 -0.22
N GLU A 240 16.70 4.84 -0.70
CA GLU A 240 15.25 4.86 -0.60
C GLU A 240 14.60 3.73 -1.43
N ALA A 241 15.13 3.49 -2.63
CA ALA A 241 14.63 2.43 -3.50
C ALA A 241 14.90 1.02 -2.91
N GLU A 242 16.07 0.80 -2.32
CA GLU A 242 16.41 -0.44 -1.63
C GLU A 242 15.48 -0.67 -0.43
N LYS A 243 15.29 0.33 0.43
CA LYS A 243 14.36 0.24 1.58
C LYS A 243 12.93 -0.11 1.15
N LEU A 244 12.44 0.54 0.09
CA LEU A 244 11.11 0.23 -0.45
C LEU A 244 11.06 -1.20 -0.99
N GLY A 245 12.06 -1.63 -1.76
CA GLY A 245 12.16 -2.97 -2.32
C GLY A 245 12.20 -4.06 -1.24
N GLU A 246 13.02 -3.88 -0.23
CA GLU A 246 13.14 -4.81 0.91
C GLU A 246 11.81 -4.94 1.66
N LEU A 247 11.13 -3.81 1.92
CA LEU A 247 9.85 -3.83 2.61
C LEU A 247 8.76 -4.52 1.77
N MET A 248 8.69 -4.26 0.47
CA MET A 248 7.74 -4.93 -0.42
C MET A 248 8.01 -6.45 -0.49
N VAL A 249 9.27 -6.87 -0.53
CA VAL A 249 9.64 -8.29 -0.48
C VAL A 249 9.25 -8.91 0.86
N ALA A 250 9.43 -8.21 1.96
CA ALA A 250 9.02 -8.68 3.29
C ALA A 250 7.48 -8.85 3.41
N ILE A 251 6.71 -8.00 2.75
CA ILE A 251 5.24 -8.12 2.70
C ILE A 251 4.81 -9.32 1.85
N GLY A 252 5.52 -9.62 0.77
CA GLY A 252 5.17 -10.68 -0.19
C GLY A 252 5.58 -12.09 0.22
N LYS A 253 6.33 -12.26 1.30
CA LYS A 253 6.74 -13.54 1.88
C LYS A 253 5.74 -14.05 2.90
#